data_a1ed379a074b65591d4ec52bd9e35e78
#
_entry.id   a1ed379a074b65591d4ec52bd9e35e78
#
_cell.length_a   1.000
_cell.length_b   1.000
_cell.length_c   1.000
_cell.angle_alpha   90.00
_cell.angle_beta   90.00
_cell.angle_gamma   90.00
#
_symmetry.space_group_name_H-M   'P 1'
#
loop_
_entity.id
_entity.type
_entity.pdbx_description
1 polymer ?
#
loop_
_entity_poly.entity_id
_entity_poly.type
_entity_poly.pdbx_seq_one_letter_code
_entity_poly.pdbx_strand_id
1 'polypeptide(L)'
;MERHNQWMSYSFDAIEYGKKTDSNSIFKIHFNKKIDKNLPSYRDALFNNARIMRDSYNEPFDVMLSGGVDSEMVVRTFHAVGIKHNTFIFRLENDYNIRDVNYAIAVCKELNINYKIIDFNLQKFFENDALDLFQKTLIPRSGRIVRLAWFNYLDNIPVFCDGEPYWRRDANKDFSKKSTWRLILNEDGYSCSTYAKSIGRVAIGD
;
A
#
# COMPACT_ATOMS: atom_id res chain seq x y z
N MET A 1 -14.87 -3.80 13.09
CA MET A 1 -14.18 -4.61 12.08
C MET A 1 -14.36 -3.89 10.76
N GLU A 2 -13.32 -3.27 10.23
CA GLU A 2 -13.38 -2.61 8.93
C GLU A 2 -13.32 -3.69 7.85
N ARG A 3 -14.29 -3.69 6.96
CA ARG A 3 -14.29 -4.61 5.80
C ARG A 3 -13.46 -3.95 4.71
N HIS A 4 -12.25 -4.45 4.48
CA HIS A 4 -11.45 -3.98 3.35
C HIS A 4 -12.03 -4.44 2.01
N ASN A 5 -12.73 -5.57 1.97
CA ASN A 5 -13.52 -6.01 0.83
C ASN A 5 -14.55 -7.07 1.24
N GLN A 6 -15.43 -7.45 0.31
CA GLN A 6 -16.48 -8.45 0.57
C GLN A 6 -15.96 -9.88 0.76
N TRP A 7 -14.70 -10.16 0.43
CA TRP A 7 -14.11 -11.50 0.42
C TRP A 7 -13.29 -11.77 1.67
N MET A 8 -12.63 -10.76 2.20
CA MET A 8 -11.73 -10.88 3.33
C MET A 8 -12.03 -9.82 4.39
N SER A 9 -11.88 -10.21 5.62
CA SER A 9 -11.81 -9.31 6.75
C SER A 9 -10.61 -9.68 7.61
N TYR A 10 -10.14 -8.71 8.36
CA TYR A 10 -8.95 -8.86 9.19
C TYR A 10 -9.32 -8.59 10.64
N SER A 11 -8.71 -9.31 11.54
CA SER A 11 -8.76 -8.99 12.95
C SER A 11 -7.36 -8.98 13.54
N PHE A 12 -7.09 -7.96 14.32
CA PHE A 12 -5.94 -7.91 15.20
C PHE A 12 -6.45 -8.14 16.61
N ASP A 13 -6.05 -9.24 17.22
CA ASP A 13 -6.25 -9.42 18.65
C ASP A 13 -5.17 -8.59 19.34
N ALA A 14 -5.56 -7.43 19.90
CA ALA A 14 -4.77 -6.61 20.81
C ALA A 14 -3.52 -5.88 20.25
N ILE A 15 -3.57 -5.32 19.07
CA ILE A 15 -2.55 -4.34 18.66
C ILE A 15 -3.16 -2.95 18.72
N GLU A 16 -2.90 -2.22 19.82
CA GLU A 16 -2.89 -0.77 19.77
C GLU A 16 -1.63 -0.34 19.04
N TYR A 17 -1.76 0.60 18.11
CA TYR A 17 -0.65 1.12 17.34
C TYR A 17 0.44 1.66 18.30
N GLY A 18 1.68 1.21 18.10
CA GLY A 18 2.80 1.56 18.99
C GLY A 18 2.92 0.74 20.27
N LYS A 19 2.00 -0.19 20.52
CA LYS A 19 2.10 -1.12 21.66
C LYS A 19 1.99 -2.55 21.19
N LYS A 20 3.12 -3.21 21.03
CA LYS A 20 3.13 -4.67 20.92
C LYS A 20 2.88 -5.21 22.31
N THR A 21 1.62 -5.52 22.60
CA THR A 21 1.19 -5.89 23.94
C THR A 21 1.50 -7.34 24.32
N ASP A 22 1.78 -8.20 23.33
CA ASP A 22 2.03 -9.62 23.56
C ASP A 22 2.76 -10.26 22.37
N SER A 23 3.66 -11.21 22.67
CA SER A 23 4.30 -12.08 21.67
C SER A 23 3.33 -13.01 20.95
N ASN A 24 2.12 -13.16 21.48
CA ASN A 24 1.05 -14.01 20.95
C ASN A 24 0.01 -13.24 20.12
N SER A 25 0.20 -11.95 19.87
CA SER A 25 -0.70 -11.17 19.00
C SER A 25 -0.70 -11.78 17.61
N ILE A 26 -1.80 -12.42 17.25
CA ILE A 26 -1.96 -13.12 15.98
C ILE A 26 -2.80 -12.27 15.05
N PHE A 27 -2.22 -11.92 13.92
CA PHE A 27 -2.96 -11.40 12.80
C PHE A 27 -3.80 -12.53 12.19
N LYS A 28 -5.12 -12.35 12.14
CA LYS A 28 -6.03 -13.33 11.58
C LYS A 28 -6.71 -12.77 10.33
N ILE A 29 -6.71 -13.58 9.28
CA ILE A 29 -7.45 -13.31 8.05
C ILE A 29 -8.64 -14.22 8.03
N HIS A 30 -9.79 -13.63 7.80
CA HIS A 30 -11.04 -14.35 7.64
C HIS A 30 -11.50 -14.25 6.20
N PHE A 31 -11.63 -15.38 5.53
CA PHE A 31 -12.24 -15.46 4.22
C PHE A 31 -13.75 -15.54 4.39
N ASN A 32 -14.45 -14.50 4.00
CA ASN A 32 -15.89 -14.34 4.25
C ASN A 32 -16.74 -15.14 3.25
N LYS A 33 -16.17 -15.54 2.11
CA LYS A 33 -16.87 -16.29 1.07
C LYS A 33 -15.97 -17.39 0.51
N LYS A 34 -16.60 -18.49 0.10
CA LYS A 34 -15.92 -19.47 -0.77
C LYS A 34 -15.68 -18.82 -2.13
N ILE A 35 -14.53 -19.10 -2.71
CA ILE A 35 -14.22 -18.66 -4.08
C ILE A 35 -15.20 -19.34 -5.02
N ASP A 36 -15.96 -18.55 -5.77
CA ASP A 36 -16.78 -19.05 -6.87
C ASP A 36 -15.86 -19.47 -8.02
N LYS A 37 -16.29 -20.52 -8.75
CA LYS A 37 -15.54 -21.01 -9.92
C LYS A 37 -15.54 -20.01 -11.08
N ASN A 38 -16.48 -19.08 -11.11
CA ASN A 38 -16.59 -18.02 -12.11
C ASN A 38 -15.96 -16.72 -11.61
N LEU A 39 -14.66 -16.72 -11.43
CA LEU A 39 -13.92 -15.50 -11.10
C LEU A 39 -13.93 -14.55 -12.31
N PRO A 40 -14.09 -13.23 -12.08
CA PRO A 40 -13.91 -12.23 -13.13
C PRO A 40 -12.45 -12.27 -13.64
N SER A 41 -12.22 -11.70 -14.81
CA SER A 41 -10.84 -11.46 -15.23
C SER A 41 -10.12 -10.56 -14.22
N TYR A 42 -8.80 -10.67 -14.14
CA TYR A 42 -8.00 -9.82 -13.27
C TYR A 42 -8.28 -8.32 -13.52
N ARG A 43 -8.38 -7.94 -14.78
CA ARG A 43 -8.74 -6.57 -15.20
C ARG A 43 -10.10 -6.13 -14.66
N ASP A 44 -11.11 -6.99 -14.80
CA ASP A 44 -12.47 -6.67 -14.33
C ASP A 44 -12.50 -6.56 -12.81
N ALA A 45 -11.75 -7.42 -12.12
CA ALA A 45 -11.62 -7.37 -10.67
C ALA A 45 -10.97 -6.04 -10.22
N LEU A 46 -9.91 -5.59 -10.88
CA LEU A 46 -9.28 -4.30 -10.60
C LEU A 46 -10.24 -3.12 -10.81
N PHE A 47 -10.94 -3.11 -11.95
CA PHE A 47 -11.89 -2.04 -12.28
C PHE A 47 -13.05 -2.00 -11.29
N ASN A 48 -13.56 -3.16 -10.90
CA ASN A 48 -14.62 -3.24 -9.92
C ASN A 48 -14.15 -2.77 -8.54
N ASN A 49 -12.94 -3.17 -8.12
CA ASN A 49 -12.37 -2.75 -6.85
C ASN A 49 -12.16 -1.22 -6.81
N ALA A 50 -11.64 -0.64 -7.88
CA ALA A 50 -11.48 0.81 -7.97
C ALA A 50 -12.82 1.57 -7.84
N ARG A 51 -13.89 1.06 -8.46
CA ARG A 51 -15.23 1.65 -8.31
C ARG A 51 -15.75 1.54 -6.88
N ILE A 52 -15.60 0.36 -6.25
CA ILE A 52 -15.96 0.15 -4.83
C ILE A 52 -15.21 1.13 -3.93
N MET A 53 -13.92 1.33 -4.19
CA MET A 53 -13.13 2.34 -3.46
C MET A 53 -13.75 3.73 -3.62
N ARG A 54 -14.05 4.14 -4.86
CA ARG A 54 -14.66 5.45 -5.11
C ARG A 54 -16.01 5.63 -4.43
N ASP A 55 -16.84 4.60 -4.47
CA ASP A 55 -18.17 4.63 -3.86
C ASP A 55 -18.11 4.63 -2.31
N SER A 56 -17.00 4.19 -1.75
CA SER A 56 -16.79 4.12 -0.30
C SER A 56 -16.30 5.43 0.32
N TYR A 57 -15.76 6.35 -0.49
CA TYR A 57 -15.14 7.58 -0.02
C TYR A 57 -15.57 8.77 -0.88
N ASN A 58 -15.89 9.88 -0.25
CA ASN A 58 -16.26 11.13 -0.95
C ASN A 58 -15.03 12.00 -1.23
N GLU A 59 -13.98 11.87 -0.43
CA GLU A 59 -12.76 12.65 -0.52
C GLU A 59 -11.95 12.25 -1.77
N PRO A 60 -11.16 13.16 -2.32
CA PRO A 60 -10.22 12.84 -3.38
C PRO A 60 -9.16 11.84 -2.95
N PHE A 61 -8.56 11.17 -3.92
CA PHE A 61 -7.43 10.27 -3.71
C PHE A 61 -6.11 10.94 -4.09
N ASP A 62 -5.08 10.72 -3.27
CA ASP A 62 -3.69 11.07 -3.55
C ASP A 62 -2.92 9.77 -3.83
N VAL A 63 -2.62 9.52 -5.10
CA VAL A 63 -1.95 8.29 -5.55
C VAL A 63 -0.45 8.53 -5.63
N MET A 64 0.31 7.67 -4.96
CA MET A 64 1.76 7.71 -5.02
C MET A 64 2.26 6.85 -6.17
N LEU A 65 2.78 7.49 -7.22
CA LEU A 65 3.36 6.81 -8.38
C LEU A 65 4.88 6.70 -8.21
N SER A 66 5.34 5.51 -7.86
CA SER A 66 6.75 5.24 -7.56
C SER A 66 7.59 4.94 -8.80
N GLY A 67 6.98 4.73 -9.95
CA GLY A 67 7.65 4.21 -11.16
C GLY A 67 7.73 2.68 -11.24
N GLY A 68 7.23 1.97 -10.22
CA GLY A 68 7.06 0.52 -10.24
C GLY A 68 5.72 0.11 -10.85
N VAL A 69 5.64 -1.15 -11.32
CA VAL A 69 4.48 -1.71 -12.03
C VAL A 69 3.19 -1.65 -11.21
N ASP A 70 3.27 -1.83 -9.90
CA ASP A 70 2.09 -1.86 -9.04
C ASP A 70 1.43 -0.48 -8.94
N SER A 71 2.22 0.56 -8.68
CA SER A 71 1.72 1.93 -8.64
C SER A 71 1.25 2.42 -10.01
N GLU A 72 1.89 1.99 -11.10
CA GLU A 72 1.43 2.24 -12.46
C GLU A 72 0.06 1.58 -12.71
N MET A 73 -0.11 0.34 -12.27
CA MET A 73 -1.38 -0.38 -12.41
C MET A 73 -2.53 0.37 -11.73
N VAL A 74 -2.33 0.92 -10.54
CA VAL A 74 -3.37 1.73 -9.85
C VAL A 74 -3.70 2.97 -10.65
N VAL A 75 -2.71 3.74 -11.08
CA VAL A 75 -2.93 4.97 -11.86
C VAL A 75 -3.66 4.67 -13.18
N ARG A 76 -3.24 3.63 -13.91
CA ARG A 76 -3.92 3.19 -15.14
C ARG A 76 -5.34 2.71 -14.88
N THR A 77 -5.57 2.01 -13.78
CA THR A 77 -6.90 1.55 -13.38
C THR A 77 -7.82 2.74 -13.09
N PHE A 78 -7.36 3.68 -12.27
CA PHE A 78 -8.13 4.88 -11.95
C PHE A 78 -8.46 5.71 -13.20
N HIS A 79 -7.46 5.89 -14.07
CA HIS A 79 -7.66 6.56 -15.34
C HIS A 79 -8.72 5.85 -16.21
N ALA A 80 -8.61 4.53 -16.37
CA ALA A 80 -9.50 3.74 -17.22
C ALA A 80 -10.97 3.72 -16.73
N VAL A 81 -11.18 3.81 -15.42
CA VAL A 81 -12.55 3.86 -14.84
C VAL A 81 -13.02 5.29 -14.54
N GLY A 82 -12.25 6.31 -14.90
CA GLY A 82 -12.64 7.72 -14.78
C GLY A 82 -12.58 8.25 -13.35
N ILE A 83 -11.79 7.65 -12.46
CA ILE A 83 -11.60 8.14 -11.09
C ILE A 83 -10.60 9.29 -11.10
N LYS A 84 -11.07 10.49 -10.72
CA LYS A 84 -10.20 11.65 -10.53
C LYS A 84 -9.33 11.47 -9.29
N HIS A 85 -8.04 11.72 -9.43
CA HIS A 85 -7.07 11.64 -8.36
C HIS A 85 -5.92 12.62 -8.58
N ASN A 86 -5.19 12.95 -7.53
CA ASN A 86 -3.93 13.65 -7.62
C ASN A 86 -2.81 12.60 -7.70
N THR A 87 -1.81 12.83 -8.54
CA THR A 87 -0.66 11.94 -8.65
C THR A 87 0.58 12.61 -8.07
N PHE A 88 1.26 11.92 -7.18
CA PHE A 88 2.47 12.38 -6.53
C PHE A 88 3.64 11.46 -6.88
N ILE A 89 4.77 12.08 -7.21
CA ILE A 89 6.03 11.39 -7.52
C ILE A 89 7.08 11.91 -6.53
N PHE A 90 7.64 11.04 -5.71
CA PHE A 90 8.70 11.43 -4.79
C PHE A 90 10.05 11.25 -5.45
N ARG A 91 10.82 12.35 -5.49
CA ARG A 91 12.19 12.37 -5.98
C ARG A 91 13.14 12.49 -4.80
N LEU A 92 14.06 11.54 -4.70
CA LEU A 92 15.09 11.57 -3.68
C LEU A 92 16.22 12.53 -4.08
N GLU A 93 16.88 13.12 -3.09
CA GLU A 93 18.06 13.95 -3.31
C GLU A 93 19.15 13.20 -4.09
N ASN A 94 20.01 13.95 -4.77
CA ASN A 94 21.09 13.42 -5.62
C ASN A 94 20.60 12.46 -6.71
N ASP A 95 19.31 12.57 -7.08
CA ASP A 95 18.70 11.77 -8.15
C ASP A 95 18.80 10.23 -7.92
N TYR A 96 18.86 9.79 -6.66
CA TYR A 96 19.00 8.36 -6.32
C TYR A 96 17.94 7.47 -6.96
N ASN A 97 16.74 7.99 -7.21
CA ASN A 97 15.66 7.26 -7.87
C ASN A 97 15.23 7.89 -9.20
N ILE A 98 16.13 8.59 -9.89
CA ILE A 98 15.79 9.35 -11.12
C ILE A 98 15.22 8.47 -12.22
N ARG A 99 15.63 7.20 -12.31
CA ARG A 99 15.10 6.26 -13.32
C ARG A 99 13.61 6.00 -13.08
N ASP A 100 13.23 5.75 -11.83
CA ASP A 100 11.85 5.51 -11.44
C ASP A 100 11.01 6.77 -11.61
N VAL A 101 11.55 7.93 -11.24
CA VAL A 101 10.90 9.23 -11.44
C VAL A 101 10.64 9.48 -12.92
N ASN A 102 11.60 9.26 -13.78
CA ASN A 102 11.44 9.45 -15.23
C ASN A 102 10.39 8.51 -15.82
N TYR A 103 10.35 7.26 -15.33
CA TYR A 103 9.33 6.30 -15.74
C TYR A 103 7.93 6.75 -15.28
N ALA A 104 7.78 7.17 -14.04
CA ALA A 104 6.53 7.69 -13.51
C ALA A 104 6.03 8.92 -14.31
N ILE A 105 6.93 9.84 -14.66
CA ILE A 105 6.62 11.00 -15.50
C ILE A 105 6.16 10.56 -16.89
N ALA A 106 6.81 9.56 -17.49
CA ALA A 106 6.41 9.03 -18.79
C ALA A 106 4.98 8.48 -18.79
N VAL A 107 4.62 7.72 -17.74
CA VAL A 107 3.25 7.21 -17.53
C VAL A 107 2.24 8.37 -17.42
N CYS A 108 2.55 9.39 -16.63
CA CYS A 108 1.67 10.55 -16.50
C CYS A 108 1.45 11.28 -17.84
N LYS A 109 2.52 11.45 -18.62
CA LYS A 109 2.44 12.07 -19.95
C LYS A 109 1.62 11.22 -20.94
N GLU A 110 1.84 9.91 -20.95
CA GLU A 110 1.09 8.98 -21.78
C GLU A 110 -0.42 9.05 -21.51
N LEU A 111 -0.79 9.10 -20.22
CA LEU A 111 -2.18 9.13 -19.78
C LEU A 111 -2.77 10.55 -19.75
N ASN A 112 -1.98 11.57 -20.06
CA ASN A 112 -2.38 12.98 -19.98
C ASN A 112 -2.96 13.37 -18.60
N ILE A 113 -2.32 12.91 -17.52
CA ILE A 113 -2.68 13.23 -16.14
C ILE A 113 -1.70 14.20 -15.50
N ASN A 114 -2.23 15.09 -14.67
CA ASN A 114 -1.41 16.00 -13.89
C ASN A 114 -0.69 15.27 -12.76
N TYR A 115 0.53 15.70 -12.46
CA TYR A 115 1.31 15.15 -11.36
C TYR A 115 2.09 16.25 -10.64
N LYS A 116 2.45 15.98 -9.40
CA LYS A 116 3.32 16.82 -8.57
C LYS A 116 4.56 16.04 -8.18
N ILE A 117 5.74 16.62 -8.43
CA ILE A 117 6.99 16.06 -7.93
C ILE A 117 7.26 16.67 -6.54
N ILE A 118 7.60 15.80 -5.59
CA ILE A 118 7.99 16.18 -4.25
C ILE A 118 9.45 15.76 -4.05
N ASP A 119 10.31 16.76 -3.82
CA ASP A 119 11.69 16.50 -3.45
C ASP A 119 11.76 16.08 -1.98
N PHE A 120 12.33 14.91 -1.73
CA PHE A 120 12.44 14.33 -0.40
C PHE A 120 13.90 14.08 -0.05
N ASN A 121 14.37 14.75 1.00
CA ASN A 121 15.72 14.57 1.49
C ASN A 121 15.77 13.38 2.45
N LEU A 122 16.21 12.24 1.94
CA LEU A 122 16.27 10.98 2.66
C LEU A 122 17.29 11.03 3.80
N GLN A 123 18.46 11.64 3.58
CA GLN A 123 19.50 11.77 4.59
C GLN A 123 18.98 12.61 5.77
N LYS A 124 18.45 13.79 5.49
CA LYS A 124 17.90 14.68 6.52
C LYS A 124 16.78 14.00 7.31
N PHE A 125 15.91 13.24 6.63
CA PHE A 125 14.88 12.48 7.30
C PHE A 125 15.43 11.44 8.28
N PHE A 126 16.44 10.67 7.87
CA PHE A 126 17.04 9.68 8.77
C PHE A 126 17.82 10.31 9.93
N GLU A 127 18.42 11.46 9.73
CA GLU A 127 19.17 12.18 10.77
C GLU A 127 18.25 12.81 11.83
N ASN A 128 17.04 13.25 11.46
CA ASN A 128 16.23 14.09 12.35
C ASN A 128 14.89 13.44 12.75
N ASP A 129 14.20 12.76 11.83
CA ASP A 129 12.77 12.42 12.01
C ASP A 129 12.51 10.93 12.12
N ALA A 130 13.38 10.10 11.53
CA ALA A 130 13.13 8.67 11.39
C ALA A 130 13.03 7.93 12.72
N LEU A 131 13.86 8.31 13.70
CA LEU A 131 13.88 7.67 15.01
C LEU A 131 12.58 7.94 15.78
N ASP A 132 12.09 9.17 15.75
CA ASP A 132 10.83 9.54 16.39
C ASP A 132 9.66 8.79 15.74
N LEU A 133 9.63 8.74 14.42
CA LEU A 133 8.61 8.00 13.69
C LEU A 133 8.70 6.49 13.95
N PHE A 134 9.91 5.94 14.02
CA PHE A 134 10.13 4.54 14.39
C PHE A 134 9.60 4.23 15.80
N GLN A 135 9.90 5.07 16.79
CA GLN A 135 9.43 4.90 18.16
C GLN A 135 7.89 4.95 18.26
N LYS A 136 7.27 5.84 17.48
CA LYS A 136 5.80 5.95 17.42
C LYS A 136 5.14 4.78 16.72
N THR A 137 5.78 4.20 15.72
CA THR A 137 5.16 3.21 14.84
C THR A 137 5.64 1.79 15.05
N LEU A 138 6.81 1.61 15.67
CA LEU A 138 7.52 0.34 15.85
C LEU A 138 7.74 -0.43 14.54
N ILE A 139 7.84 0.29 13.42
CA ILE A 139 8.06 -0.31 12.10
C ILE A 139 9.56 -0.47 11.87
N PRO A 140 10.07 -1.70 11.81
CA PRO A 140 11.52 -1.95 11.81
C PRO A 140 12.19 -1.77 10.43
N ARG A 141 11.42 -1.47 9.38
CA ARG A 141 11.93 -1.38 8.01
C ARG A 141 12.09 0.07 7.56
N SER A 142 13.30 0.46 7.21
CA SER A 142 13.64 1.82 6.79
C SER A 142 12.81 2.33 5.60
N GLY A 143 12.59 1.52 4.57
CA GLY A 143 11.78 1.91 3.41
C GLY A 143 10.32 2.20 3.76
N ARG A 144 9.77 1.55 4.78
CA ARG A 144 8.39 1.79 5.21
C ARG A 144 8.25 3.04 6.05
N ILE A 145 9.20 3.31 6.91
CA ILE A 145 9.24 4.58 7.67
C ILE A 145 9.27 5.77 6.72
N VAL A 146 10.04 5.68 5.63
CA VAL A 146 10.06 6.71 4.58
C VAL A 146 8.68 6.92 3.97
N ARG A 147 7.95 5.85 3.66
CA ARG A 147 6.57 5.97 3.13
C ARG A 147 5.62 6.63 4.13
N LEU A 148 5.74 6.32 5.41
CA LEU A 148 4.94 6.98 6.44
C LEU A 148 5.28 8.48 6.52
N ALA A 149 6.54 8.86 6.37
CA ALA A 149 6.93 10.26 6.31
C ALA A 149 6.27 11.00 5.15
N TRP A 150 6.03 10.33 4.03
CA TRP A 150 5.40 10.92 2.86
C TRP A 150 3.93 11.32 3.10
N PHE A 151 3.25 10.73 4.10
CA PHE A 151 1.90 11.16 4.49
C PHE A 151 1.79 12.65 4.80
N ASN A 152 2.88 13.27 5.26
CA ASN A 152 2.90 14.69 5.59
C ASN A 152 2.80 15.60 4.35
N TYR A 153 2.94 15.04 3.15
CA TYR A 153 2.87 15.76 1.88
C TYR A 153 1.56 15.53 1.14
N LEU A 154 0.69 14.68 1.69
CA LEU A 154 -0.58 14.27 1.06
C LEU A 154 -1.74 14.82 1.89
N ASP A 155 -2.65 15.53 1.24
CA ASP A 155 -3.77 16.21 1.90
C ASP A 155 -5.06 15.38 1.91
N ASN A 156 -5.22 14.51 0.91
CA ASN A 156 -6.40 13.69 0.72
C ASN A 156 -6.17 12.24 1.19
N ILE A 157 -7.01 11.31 0.72
CA ILE A 157 -6.85 9.88 1.04
C ILE A 157 -5.65 9.32 0.27
N PRO A 158 -4.55 8.98 0.94
CA PRO A 158 -3.40 8.40 0.27
C PRO A 158 -3.68 6.97 -0.18
N VAL A 159 -3.29 6.67 -1.41
CA VAL A 159 -3.36 5.34 -2.01
C VAL A 159 -1.94 4.83 -2.21
N PHE A 160 -1.62 3.74 -1.55
CA PHE A 160 -0.34 3.06 -1.62
C PHE A 160 -0.52 1.68 -2.27
N CYS A 161 0.43 1.30 -3.07
CA CYS A 161 0.47 -0.03 -3.66
C CYS A 161 1.45 -0.90 -2.87
N ASP A 162 0.94 -1.47 -1.79
CA ASP A 162 1.72 -2.25 -0.84
C ASP A 162 0.88 -3.40 -0.32
N GLY A 163 1.45 -4.58 -0.18
CA GLY A 163 0.75 -5.67 0.50
C GLY A 163 0.44 -6.87 -0.37
N GLU A 164 1.17 -7.04 -1.45
CA GLU A 164 0.99 -8.20 -2.31
C GLU A 164 0.99 -9.52 -1.54
N PRO A 165 -0.04 -10.34 -1.71
CA PRO A 165 0.03 -11.72 -1.29
C PRO A 165 1.03 -12.46 -2.19
N TYR A 166 1.95 -13.20 -1.60
CA TYR A 166 2.88 -14.02 -2.37
C TYR A 166 2.96 -15.45 -1.85
N TRP A 167 3.23 -16.35 -2.76
CA TRP A 167 3.48 -17.73 -2.41
C TRP A 167 4.92 -17.91 -1.95
N ARG A 168 5.10 -18.33 -0.71
CA ARG A 168 6.40 -18.67 -0.17
C ARG A 168 6.58 -20.18 -0.10
N ARG A 169 7.75 -20.63 -0.51
CA ARG A 169 8.17 -22.02 -0.42
C ARG A 169 8.94 -22.22 0.89
N ASP A 170 8.59 -23.24 1.65
CA ASP A 170 9.34 -23.59 2.85
C ASP A 170 10.70 -24.20 2.45
N ALA A 171 11.79 -23.55 2.84
CA ALA A 171 13.15 -23.86 2.37
C ALA A 171 13.62 -25.29 2.69
N ASN A 172 13.03 -25.94 3.69
CA ASN A 172 13.45 -27.24 4.19
C ASN A 172 12.49 -28.40 3.84
N LYS A 173 11.57 -28.19 2.90
CA LYS A 173 10.57 -29.22 2.56
C LYS A 173 10.64 -29.67 1.12
N ASP A 174 10.24 -30.92 0.92
CA ASP A 174 10.17 -31.57 -0.38
C ASP A 174 9.33 -30.75 -1.37
N PHE A 175 9.99 -30.30 -2.40
CA PHE A 175 9.43 -29.40 -3.40
C PHE A 175 8.41 -30.04 -4.34
N SER A 176 8.28 -31.37 -4.31
CA SER A 176 7.30 -32.10 -5.11
C SER A 176 5.89 -32.03 -4.53
N LYS A 177 5.73 -31.60 -3.27
CA LYS A 177 4.45 -31.60 -2.56
C LYS A 177 3.81 -30.20 -2.55
N LYS A 178 2.56 -30.11 -2.95
CA LYS A 178 1.75 -28.88 -2.86
C LYS A 178 1.71 -28.26 -1.45
N SER A 179 1.86 -29.08 -0.42
CA SER A 179 1.86 -28.66 0.99
C SER A 179 3.08 -27.82 1.41
N THR A 180 4.08 -27.65 0.53
CA THR A 180 5.27 -26.84 0.80
C THR A 180 5.11 -25.37 0.42
N TRP A 181 4.03 -25.01 -0.23
CA TRP A 181 3.71 -23.64 -0.60
C TRP A 181 2.73 -23.05 0.39
N ARG A 182 3.06 -21.88 0.93
CA ARG A 182 2.16 -21.09 1.78
C ARG A 182 1.90 -19.74 1.13
N LEU A 183 0.64 -19.32 1.17
CA LEU A 183 0.29 -17.95 0.89
C LEU A 183 0.77 -17.09 2.06
N ILE A 184 1.70 -16.19 1.80
CA ILE A 184 2.15 -15.19 2.74
C ILE A 184 1.46 -13.90 2.35
N LEU A 185 0.71 -13.35 3.27
CA LEU A 185 0.19 -12.00 3.13
C LEU A 185 1.23 -11.04 3.69
N ASN A 186 1.45 -9.98 2.96
CA ASN A 186 2.41 -8.99 3.37
C ASN A 186 1.81 -8.18 4.53
N GLU A 187 2.18 -8.52 5.75
CA GLU A 187 1.76 -7.82 6.98
C GLU A 187 2.13 -6.34 6.97
N ASP A 188 3.01 -5.98 6.08
CA ASP A 188 3.58 -4.64 6.00
C ASP A 188 2.62 -3.60 5.39
N GLY A 189 1.65 -3.99 4.55
CA GLY A 189 0.61 -3.10 4.00
C GLY A 189 -0.23 -2.44 5.10
N TYR A 190 -0.40 -3.14 6.22
CA TYR A 190 -1.12 -2.62 7.39
C TYR A 190 -0.47 -1.43 8.05
N SER A 191 0.83 -1.28 7.92
CA SER A 191 1.51 -0.19 8.61
C SER A 191 1.01 1.17 8.15
N CYS A 192 0.69 1.33 6.87
CA CYS A 192 0.20 2.60 6.33
C CYS A 192 -1.22 2.91 6.81
N SER A 193 -2.14 1.95 6.69
CA SER A 193 -3.54 2.16 7.12
C SER A 193 -3.67 2.29 8.65
N THR A 194 -2.89 1.52 9.41
CA THR A 194 -2.87 1.62 10.86
C THR A 194 -2.27 2.95 11.32
N TYR A 195 -1.20 3.42 10.70
CA TYR A 195 -0.63 4.73 10.98
C TYR A 195 -1.60 5.86 10.64
N ALA A 196 -2.22 5.83 9.47
CA ALA A 196 -3.22 6.80 9.09
C ALA A 196 -4.33 6.91 10.13
N LYS A 197 -4.85 5.78 10.59
CA LYS A 197 -5.88 5.72 11.64
C LYS A 197 -5.39 6.32 12.95
N SER A 198 -4.15 6.09 13.36
CA SER A 198 -3.57 6.63 14.61
C SER A 198 -3.46 8.15 14.61
N ILE A 199 -3.36 8.76 13.44
CA ILE A 199 -3.33 10.22 13.25
C ILE A 199 -4.67 10.79 12.77
N GLY A 200 -5.77 10.03 12.89
CA GLY A 200 -7.12 10.45 12.51
C GLY A 200 -7.36 10.55 11.00
N ARG A 201 -6.57 9.84 10.18
CA ARG A 201 -6.69 9.82 8.71
C ARG A 201 -7.09 8.44 8.21
N VAL A 202 -7.60 8.39 7.00
CA VAL A 202 -7.81 7.16 6.24
C VAL A 202 -6.67 7.02 5.24
N ALA A 203 -6.19 5.82 5.04
CA ALA A 203 -5.32 5.47 3.93
C ALA A 203 -5.77 4.14 3.32
N ILE A 204 -5.60 4.02 2.03
CA ILE A 204 -5.88 2.80 1.30
C ILE A 204 -4.55 2.20 0.90
N GLY A 205 -4.31 1.00 1.38
CA GLY A 205 -3.24 0.13 0.94
C GLY A 205 -3.86 -1.13 0.37
N ASP A 206 -3.55 -1.43 -0.91
CA ASP A 206 -3.94 -2.59 -1.71
C ASP A 206 -5.42 -2.83 -1.93
#